data_ba3230c7c30a248507f68ef7653ff5c2
#
_entry.id   ba3230c7c30a248507f68ef7653ff5c2
#
_cell.length_a   1.000
_cell.length_b   1.000
_cell.length_c   1.000
_cell.angle_alpha   90.00
_cell.angle_beta   90.00
_cell.angle_gamma   90.00
#
_symmetry.space_group_name_H-M   'P 1'
#
loop_
_entity.id
_entity.type
_entity.pdbx_description
1 polymer ?
#
loop_
_entity_poly.entity_id
_entity_poly.type
_entity_poly.pdbx_seq_one_letter_code
_entity_poly.pdbx_strand_id
1 'polypeptide(L)'
;RQAFFLFAICWMAYFPCYLGRLNFSSAMTAMIEEAVLTKTQAGTISMVYFFVYGSGQLLNGFLGDRLPPGRMIFGGLFLSMVCNLLMGTAGSFGIMVVVWGVNGYAQSMVWPPIIRIFARRLEEAMRLRYCVDIVSTQAAGTLAAYVLSAAVLAVSGWRTVFWGAGICLLAAA
;
A
#
# COMPACT_ATOMS: atom_id res chain seq x y z
N ARG A 1 -11.05 -22.23 -14.09
CA ARG A 1 -9.78 -22.35 -13.33
C ARG A 1 -8.84 -21.18 -13.61
N GLN A 2 -8.56 -20.82 -14.86
CA GLN A 2 -7.63 -19.71 -15.19
C GLN A 2 -8.08 -18.35 -14.65
N ALA A 3 -9.36 -18.02 -14.74
CA ALA A 3 -9.91 -16.77 -14.22
C ALA A 3 -9.79 -16.65 -12.69
N PHE A 4 -10.03 -17.75 -11.96
CA PHE A 4 -9.85 -17.77 -10.51
C PHE A 4 -8.37 -17.63 -10.11
N PHE A 5 -7.46 -18.27 -10.84
CA PHE A 5 -6.03 -18.15 -10.59
C PHE A 5 -5.53 -16.71 -10.82
N LEU A 6 -6.01 -16.06 -11.90
CA LEU A 6 -5.72 -14.66 -12.18
C LEU A 6 -6.23 -13.74 -11.06
N PHE A 7 -7.46 -13.96 -10.60
CA PHE A 7 -8.04 -13.23 -9.48
C PHE A 7 -7.21 -13.42 -8.21
N ALA A 8 -6.83 -14.65 -7.87
CA ALA A 8 -6.05 -14.96 -6.67
C ALA A 8 -4.68 -14.25 -6.70
N ILE A 9 -3.98 -14.23 -7.84
CA ILE A 9 -2.71 -13.51 -7.99
C ILE A 9 -2.93 -12.00 -7.76
N CYS A 10 -3.93 -11.40 -8.39
CA CYS A 10 -4.22 -9.98 -8.22
C CYS A 10 -4.61 -9.65 -6.76
N TRP A 11 -5.38 -10.53 -6.11
CA TRP A 11 -5.77 -10.41 -4.72
C TRP A 11 -4.54 -10.45 -3.79
N MET A 12 -3.65 -11.43 -3.99
CA MET A 12 -2.41 -11.58 -3.22
C MET A 12 -1.44 -10.43 -3.44
N ALA A 13 -1.38 -9.86 -4.64
CA ALA A 13 -0.57 -8.68 -4.93
C ALA A 13 -1.13 -7.40 -4.28
N TYR A 14 -2.46 -7.28 -4.19
CA TYR A 14 -3.08 -6.06 -3.66
C TYR A 14 -3.26 -6.07 -2.13
N PHE A 15 -3.44 -7.23 -1.52
CA PHE A 15 -3.61 -7.39 -0.07
C PHE A 15 -2.48 -6.73 0.74
N PRO A 16 -1.18 -6.94 0.46
CA PRO A 16 -0.08 -6.34 1.23
C PRO A 16 0.02 -4.82 1.10
N CYS A 17 -0.62 -4.22 0.08
CA CYS A 17 -0.69 -2.78 -0.03
C CYS A 17 -1.34 -2.14 1.20
N TYR A 18 -2.32 -2.81 1.82
CA TYR A 18 -2.96 -2.31 3.05
C TYR A 18 -2.01 -2.36 4.24
N LEU A 19 -1.14 -3.36 4.32
CA LEU A 19 -0.09 -3.45 5.35
C LEU A 19 0.88 -2.27 5.23
N GLY A 20 1.35 -1.97 4.02
CA GLY A 20 2.29 -0.87 3.75
C GLY A 20 1.65 0.53 3.69
N ARG A 21 0.34 0.65 3.90
CA ARG A 21 -0.41 1.91 3.91
C ARG A 21 -0.90 2.28 5.29
N LEU A 22 -1.55 1.33 5.99
CA LEU A 22 -2.24 1.57 7.25
C LEU A 22 -1.32 1.42 8.46
N ASN A 23 -0.14 0.85 8.30
CA ASN A 23 0.87 0.75 9.33
C ASN A 23 1.29 2.12 9.90
N PHE A 24 1.32 3.19 9.10
CA PHE A 24 1.58 4.54 9.60
C PHE A 24 0.48 5.00 10.58
N SER A 25 -0.80 4.78 10.24
CA SER A 25 -1.90 5.12 11.13
C SER A 25 -1.84 4.33 12.45
N SER A 26 -1.43 3.07 12.38
CA SER A 26 -1.25 2.23 13.58
C SER A 26 -0.07 2.69 14.43
N ALA A 27 1.04 3.08 13.81
CA ALA A 27 2.26 3.51 14.49
C ALA A 27 2.18 4.96 15.01
N MET A 28 1.28 5.76 14.46
CA MET A 28 1.18 7.21 14.72
C MET A 28 1.09 7.55 16.20
N THR A 29 0.27 6.83 16.96
CA THR A 29 0.09 7.08 18.40
C THR A 29 1.40 6.87 19.15
N ALA A 30 2.08 5.76 18.92
CA ALA A 30 3.38 5.47 19.53
C ALA A 30 4.45 6.54 19.16
N MET A 31 4.47 6.95 17.88
CA MET A 31 5.41 8.01 17.43
C MET A 31 5.15 9.35 18.11
N ILE A 32 3.89 9.67 18.44
CA ILE A 32 3.52 10.91 19.15
C ILE A 32 3.88 10.77 20.65
N GLU A 33 3.61 9.64 21.27
CA GLU A 33 3.94 9.37 22.67
C GLU A 33 5.44 9.37 22.92
N GLU A 34 6.23 8.87 21.98
CA GLU A 34 7.70 8.91 22.00
C GLU A 34 8.30 10.28 21.60
N ALA A 35 7.46 11.30 21.38
CA ALA A 35 7.84 12.65 20.94
C ALA A 35 8.64 12.68 19.62
N VAL A 36 8.51 11.68 18.77
CA VAL A 36 9.10 11.64 17.43
C VAL A 36 8.38 12.61 16.49
N LEU A 37 7.05 12.71 16.63
CA LEU A 37 6.19 13.60 15.85
C LEU A 37 5.17 14.30 16.74
N THR A 38 4.82 15.53 16.38
CA THR A 38 3.62 16.18 16.92
C THR A 38 2.37 15.69 16.18
N LYS A 39 1.18 15.86 16.76
CA LYS A 39 -0.10 15.53 16.13
C LYS A 39 -0.26 16.22 14.77
N THR A 40 0.14 17.49 14.68
CA THR A 40 0.10 18.27 13.42
C THR A 40 1.02 17.68 12.37
N GLN A 41 2.25 17.29 12.74
CA GLN A 41 3.20 16.68 11.83
C GLN A 41 2.70 15.32 11.31
N ALA A 42 2.14 14.48 12.17
CA ALA A 42 1.56 13.20 11.79
C ALA A 42 0.37 13.39 10.83
N GLY A 43 -0.49 14.39 11.10
CA GLY A 43 -1.58 14.79 10.20
C GLY A 43 -1.06 15.26 8.83
N THR A 44 0.02 16.06 8.81
CA THR A 44 0.65 16.53 7.57
C THR A 44 1.19 15.39 6.73
N ILE A 45 1.88 14.42 7.33
CA ILE A 45 2.37 13.22 6.63
C ILE A 45 1.21 12.46 5.98
N SER A 46 0.12 12.25 6.73
CA SER A 46 -1.08 11.59 6.21
C SER A 46 -1.73 12.37 5.07
N MET A 47 -1.85 13.68 5.19
CA MET A 47 -2.40 14.55 4.16
C MET A 47 -1.59 14.47 2.86
N VAL A 48 -0.26 14.60 2.95
CA VAL A 48 0.63 14.50 1.79
C VAL A 48 0.52 13.12 1.13
N TYR A 49 0.49 12.05 1.93
CA TYR A 49 0.27 10.70 1.40
C TYR A 49 -1.00 10.59 0.57
N PHE A 50 -2.15 10.98 1.13
CA PHE A 50 -3.44 10.84 0.43
C PHE A 50 -3.56 11.76 -0.77
N PHE A 51 -3.00 12.97 -0.70
CA PHE A 51 -2.96 13.89 -1.84
C PHE A 51 -2.15 13.31 -3.00
N VAL A 52 -0.94 12.82 -2.72
CA VAL A 52 -0.06 12.20 -3.74
C VAL A 52 -0.66 10.89 -4.25
N TYR A 53 -1.26 10.09 -3.38
CA TYR A 53 -1.97 8.87 -3.76
C TYR A 53 -3.12 9.16 -4.73
N GLY A 54 -3.99 10.11 -4.40
CA GLY A 54 -5.14 10.49 -5.25
C GLY A 54 -4.70 11.05 -6.60
N SER A 55 -3.74 11.98 -6.61
CA SER A 55 -3.16 12.53 -7.84
C SER A 55 -2.46 11.44 -8.66
N GLY A 56 -1.73 10.56 -7.99
CA GLY A 56 -1.07 9.41 -8.60
C GLY A 56 -2.07 8.43 -9.23
N GLN A 57 -3.23 8.20 -8.65
CA GLN A 57 -4.28 7.35 -9.23
C GLN A 57 -4.72 7.85 -10.61
N LEU A 58 -4.90 9.17 -10.76
CA LEU A 58 -5.25 9.77 -12.04
C LEU A 58 -4.12 9.59 -13.06
N LEU A 59 -2.88 9.93 -12.68
CA LEU A 59 -1.71 9.78 -13.55
C LEU A 59 -1.48 8.33 -13.96
N ASN A 60 -1.55 7.39 -13.02
CA ASN A 60 -1.34 5.98 -13.27
C ASN A 60 -2.50 5.33 -14.01
N GLY A 61 -3.69 5.91 -13.99
CA GLY A 61 -4.79 5.54 -14.89
C GLY A 61 -4.39 5.74 -16.35
N PHE A 62 -3.84 6.90 -16.71
CA PHE A 62 -3.34 7.19 -18.06
C PHE A 62 -2.07 6.38 -18.41
N LEU A 63 -1.11 6.27 -17.48
CA LEU A 63 0.11 5.48 -17.72
C LEU A 63 -0.21 3.99 -17.88
N GLY A 64 -1.23 3.51 -17.19
CA GLY A 64 -1.70 2.13 -17.28
C GLY A 64 -2.07 1.70 -18.69
N ASP A 65 -2.44 2.65 -19.57
CA ASP A 65 -2.72 2.35 -20.98
C ASP A 65 -1.47 2.08 -21.82
N ARG A 66 -0.34 2.58 -21.39
CA ARG A 66 0.94 2.51 -22.13
C ARG A 66 1.91 1.48 -21.56
N LEU A 67 1.86 1.21 -20.27
CA LEU A 67 2.81 0.35 -19.59
C LEU A 67 2.26 -1.07 -19.37
N PRO A 68 3.11 -2.11 -19.37
CA PRO A 68 2.71 -3.46 -19.03
C PRO A 68 2.21 -3.52 -17.57
N PRO A 69 0.99 -4.07 -17.32
CA PRO A 69 0.39 -4.09 -15.98
C PRO A 69 1.29 -4.72 -14.90
N GLY A 70 1.94 -5.84 -15.21
CA GLY A 70 2.82 -6.51 -14.26
C GLY A 70 4.02 -5.67 -13.84
N ARG A 71 4.60 -4.87 -14.75
CA ARG A 71 5.71 -3.95 -14.41
C ARG A 71 5.25 -2.82 -13.51
N MET A 72 4.03 -2.32 -13.70
CA MET A 72 3.47 -1.28 -12.83
C MET A 72 3.21 -1.82 -11.43
N ILE A 73 2.60 -3.00 -11.31
CA ILE A 73 2.34 -3.64 -10.02
C ILE A 73 3.66 -3.91 -9.30
N PHE A 74 4.62 -4.55 -9.96
CA PHE A 74 5.95 -4.80 -9.39
C PHE A 74 6.64 -3.51 -8.94
N GLY A 75 6.69 -2.49 -9.80
CA GLY A 75 7.31 -1.20 -9.48
C GLY A 75 6.65 -0.51 -8.30
N GLY A 76 5.31 -0.54 -8.22
CA GLY A 76 4.56 0.02 -7.11
C GLY A 76 4.82 -0.71 -5.78
N LEU A 77 4.79 -2.04 -5.79
CA LEU A 77 5.09 -2.85 -4.61
C LEU A 77 6.55 -2.70 -4.15
N PHE A 78 7.48 -2.75 -5.07
CA PHE A 78 8.91 -2.60 -4.78
C PHE A 78 9.24 -1.21 -4.22
N LEU A 79 8.74 -0.15 -4.84
CA LEU A 79 8.95 1.21 -4.35
C LEU A 79 8.28 1.43 -2.98
N SER A 80 7.08 0.88 -2.78
CA SER A 80 6.40 0.92 -1.49
C SER A 80 7.17 0.15 -0.40
N MET A 81 7.77 -0.99 -0.74
CA MET A 81 8.67 -1.73 0.14
C MET A 81 9.85 -0.86 0.58
N VAL A 82 10.55 -0.23 -0.37
CA VAL A 82 11.68 0.66 -0.08
C VAL A 82 11.24 1.81 0.83
N CYS A 83 10.11 2.44 0.54
CA CYS A 83 9.58 3.54 1.37
C CYS A 83 9.26 3.07 2.80
N ASN A 84 8.71 1.88 2.97
CA ASN A 84 8.45 1.33 4.30
C ASN A 84 9.75 1.07 5.07
N LEU A 85 10.76 0.48 4.45
CA LEU A 85 12.07 0.28 5.09
C LEU A 85 12.72 1.61 5.49
N LEU A 86 12.68 2.60 4.61
CA LEU A 86 13.22 3.94 4.88
C LEU A 86 12.43 4.65 5.99
N MET A 87 11.11 4.49 6.05
CA MET A 87 10.28 5.09 7.10
C MET A 87 10.67 4.56 8.49
N GLY A 88 10.97 3.26 8.60
CA GLY A 88 11.44 2.65 9.85
C GLY A 88 12.81 3.18 10.32
N THR A 89 13.61 3.74 9.42
CA THR A 89 14.92 4.34 9.75
C THR A 89 14.89 5.88 9.83
N ALA A 90 13.79 6.50 9.39
CA ALA A 90 13.70 7.96 9.31
C ALA A 90 13.84 8.62 10.69
N GLY A 91 14.69 9.63 10.78
CA GLY A 91 14.98 10.38 12.00
C GLY A 91 14.46 11.81 12.01
N SER A 92 13.85 12.30 10.91
CA SER A 92 13.33 13.67 10.83
C SER A 92 11.99 13.75 10.14
N PHE A 93 11.17 14.70 10.56
CA PHE A 93 9.86 14.98 9.98
C PHE A 93 9.91 15.19 8.46
N GLY A 94 10.88 15.98 7.96
CA GLY A 94 11.00 16.26 6.53
C GLY A 94 11.25 15.01 5.69
N ILE A 95 12.12 14.10 6.17
CA ILE A 95 12.36 12.82 5.51
C ILE A 95 11.09 11.97 5.52
N MET A 96 10.38 11.90 6.65
CA MET A 96 9.13 11.14 6.77
C MET A 96 8.05 11.64 5.80
N VAL A 97 7.89 12.96 5.64
CA VAL A 97 6.95 13.56 4.68
C VAL A 97 7.27 13.13 3.26
N VAL A 98 8.54 13.25 2.85
CA VAL A 98 8.96 12.89 1.49
C VAL A 98 8.80 11.39 1.24
N VAL A 99 9.32 10.57 2.13
CA VAL A 99 9.25 9.10 2.01
C VAL A 99 7.81 8.62 1.95
N TRP A 100 6.93 9.17 2.82
CA TRP A 100 5.53 8.76 2.85
C TRP A 100 4.73 9.30 1.67
N GLY A 101 5.07 10.48 1.15
CA GLY A 101 4.53 10.98 -0.11
C GLY A 101 4.90 10.09 -1.30
N VAL A 102 6.17 9.66 -1.39
CA VAL A 102 6.63 8.70 -2.42
C VAL A 102 5.92 7.36 -2.26
N ASN A 103 5.69 6.89 -1.01
CA ASN A 103 4.89 5.69 -0.76
C ASN A 103 3.45 5.84 -1.29
N GLY A 104 2.83 7.02 -1.13
CA GLY A 104 1.51 7.32 -1.70
C GLY A 104 1.50 7.16 -3.23
N TYR A 105 2.50 7.69 -3.93
CA TYR A 105 2.64 7.49 -5.37
C TYR A 105 2.84 6.01 -5.73
N ALA A 106 3.74 5.31 -5.04
CA ALA A 106 4.01 3.90 -5.26
C ALA A 106 2.74 3.04 -5.15
N GLN A 107 1.97 3.26 -4.09
CA GLN A 107 0.70 2.56 -3.85
C GLN A 107 -0.37 2.85 -4.91
N SER A 108 -0.35 4.05 -5.51
CA SER A 108 -1.27 4.42 -6.59
C SER A 108 -1.01 3.68 -7.90
N MET A 109 0.17 3.07 -8.07
CA MET A 109 0.55 2.30 -9.27
C MET A 109 -0.08 0.90 -9.32
N VAL A 110 -0.67 0.40 -8.24
CA VAL A 110 -1.07 -1.02 -8.15
C VAL A 110 -2.51 -1.24 -8.58
N TRP A 111 -3.44 -0.38 -8.20
CA TRP A 111 -4.87 -0.57 -8.47
C TRP A 111 -5.26 -0.47 -9.95
N PRO A 112 -4.88 0.59 -10.72
CA PRO A 112 -5.30 0.74 -12.10
C PRO A 112 -4.92 -0.46 -13.00
N PRO A 113 -3.69 -1.01 -12.92
CA PRO A 113 -3.32 -2.16 -13.73
C PRO A 113 -4.08 -3.45 -13.34
N ILE A 114 -4.48 -3.64 -12.09
CA ILE A 114 -5.30 -4.80 -11.69
C ILE A 114 -6.67 -4.75 -12.39
N ILE A 115 -7.35 -3.61 -12.33
CA ILE A 115 -8.65 -3.44 -13.02
C ILE A 115 -8.51 -3.62 -14.53
N ARG A 116 -7.41 -3.14 -15.11
CA ARG A 116 -7.11 -3.34 -16.53
C ARG A 116 -6.86 -4.82 -16.89
N ILE A 117 -6.18 -5.59 -16.03
CA ILE A 117 -6.01 -7.03 -16.21
C ILE A 117 -7.38 -7.71 -16.28
N PHE A 118 -8.29 -7.39 -15.35
CA PHE A 118 -9.64 -7.95 -15.35
C PHE A 118 -10.43 -7.54 -16.60
N ALA A 119 -10.34 -6.26 -17.01
CA ALA A 119 -11.01 -5.75 -18.19
C ALA A 119 -10.58 -6.45 -19.49
N ARG A 120 -9.30 -6.84 -19.59
CA ARG A 120 -8.73 -7.44 -20.82
C ARG A 120 -8.74 -8.96 -20.85
N ARG A 121 -8.77 -9.61 -19.72
CA ARG A 121 -8.55 -11.06 -19.59
C ARG A 121 -9.79 -11.85 -19.18
N LEU A 122 -10.85 -11.17 -18.73
CA LEU A 122 -12.04 -11.81 -18.23
C LEU A 122 -13.25 -11.48 -19.09
N GLU A 123 -14.14 -12.47 -19.25
CA GLU A 123 -15.47 -12.28 -19.81
C GLU A 123 -16.31 -11.37 -18.91
N GLU A 124 -17.32 -10.71 -19.49
CA GLU A 124 -18.08 -9.64 -18.84
C GLU A 124 -18.66 -10.05 -17.48
N ALA A 125 -19.31 -11.21 -17.41
CA ALA A 125 -19.93 -11.69 -16.16
C ALA A 125 -18.90 -11.94 -15.06
N MET A 126 -17.75 -12.55 -15.38
CA MET A 126 -16.66 -12.77 -14.42
C MET A 126 -15.92 -11.49 -14.07
N ARG A 127 -15.77 -10.57 -15.02
CA ARG A 127 -15.17 -9.27 -14.82
C ARG A 127 -15.92 -8.47 -13.76
N LEU A 128 -17.26 -8.34 -13.92
CA LEU A 128 -18.11 -7.64 -12.97
C LEU A 128 -17.97 -8.24 -11.55
N ARG A 129 -18.08 -9.56 -11.46
CA ARG A 129 -17.93 -10.28 -10.20
C ARG A 129 -16.56 -10.02 -9.54
N TYR A 130 -15.46 -10.21 -10.26
CA TYR A 130 -14.12 -10.09 -9.69
C TYR A 130 -13.73 -8.63 -9.41
N CYS A 131 -14.26 -7.65 -10.12
CA CYS A 131 -14.11 -6.24 -9.76
C CYS A 131 -14.81 -5.90 -8.43
N VAL A 132 -15.89 -6.60 -8.08
CA VAL A 132 -16.52 -6.48 -6.76
C VAL A 132 -15.75 -7.28 -5.71
N ASP A 133 -15.43 -8.53 -6.01
CA ASP A 133 -14.78 -9.44 -5.07
C ASP A 133 -13.39 -8.96 -4.64
N ILE A 134 -12.64 -8.26 -5.53
CA ILE A 134 -11.31 -7.71 -5.19
C ILE A 134 -11.36 -6.67 -4.07
N VAL A 135 -12.51 -6.02 -3.88
CA VAL A 135 -12.70 -5.06 -2.76
C VAL A 135 -12.57 -5.77 -1.39
N SER A 136 -12.76 -7.09 -1.34
CA SER A 136 -12.52 -7.87 -0.13
C SER A 136 -11.09 -7.76 0.40
N THR A 137 -10.11 -7.45 -0.47
CA THR A 137 -8.73 -7.14 -0.06
C THR A 137 -8.67 -5.96 0.91
N GLN A 138 -9.59 -4.98 0.76
CA GLN A 138 -9.66 -3.82 1.64
C GLN A 138 -10.05 -4.24 3.06
N ALA A 139 -11.11 -5.03 3.20
CA ALA A 139 -11.56 -5.48 4.52
C ALA A 139 -10.52 -6.39 5.18
N ALA A 140 -10.07 -7.41 4.46
CA ALA A 140 -9.06 -8.36 4.96
C ALA A 140 -7.71 -7.68 5.24
N GLY A 141 -7.24 -6.83 4.31
CA GLY A 141 -5.97 -6.13 4.45
C GLY A 141 -5.99 -5.09 5.56
N THR A 142 -7.10 -4.38 5.74
CA THR A 142 -7.27 -3.41 6.85
C THR A 142 -7.24 -4.14 8.19
N LEU A 143 -8.01 -5.21 8.34
CA LEU A 143 -8.00 -6.02 9.56
C LEU A 143 -6.60 -6.56 9.86
N ALA A 144 -5.95 -7.17 8.87
CA ALA A 144 -4.59 -7.69 9.01
C ALA A 144 -3.59 -6.59 9.38
N ALA A 145 -3.66 -5.41 8.73
CA ALA A 145 -2.78 -4.29 9.01
C ALA A 145 -2.87 -3.84 10.47
N TYR A 146 -4.07 -3.65 10.99
CA TYR A 146 -4.25 -3.22 12.38
C TYR A 146 -3.87 -4.30 13.39
N VAL A 147 -4.29 -5.56 13.18
CA VAL A 147 -3.96 -6.67 14.10
C VAL A 147 -2.46 -6.93 14.15
N LEU A 148 -1.81 -7.03 12.99
CA LEU A 148 -0.37 -7.28 12.91
C LEU A 148 0.44 -6.08 13.45
N SER A 149 0.04 -4.85 13.12
CA SER A 149 0.70 -3.66 13.65
C SER A 149 0.56 -3.57 15.15
N ALA A 150 -0.61 -3.84 15.72
CA ALA A 150 -0.82 -3.84 17.17
C ALA A 150 0.03 -4.91 17.88
N ALA A 151 0.10 -6.13 17.32
CA ALA A 151 0.93 -7.20 17.87
C ALA A 151 2.42 -6.86 17.83
N VAL A 152 2.90 -6.24 16.75
CA VAL A 152 4.30 -5.81 16.62
C VAL A 152 4.60 -4.64 17.55
N LEU A 153 3.72 -3.65 17.66
CA LEU A 153 3.87 -2.51 18.57
C LEU A 153 3.99 -2.96 20.04
N ALA A 154 3.25 -3.97 20.42
CA ALA A 154 3.26 -4.49 21.80
C ALA A 154 4.63 -5.06 22.24
N VAL A 155 5.46 -5.50 21.29
CA VAL A 155 6.73 -6.19 21.60
C VAL A 155 7.98 -5.49 21.04
N SER A 156 7.88 -4.65 20.02
CA SER A 156 9.08 -4.22 19.25
C SER A 156 9.10 -2.74 18.86
N GLY A 157 8.07 -1.97 19.17
CA GLY A 157 7.99 -0.55 18.85
C GLY A 157 7.63 -0.24 17.39
N TRP A 158 7.43 1.05 17.08
CA TRP A 158 6.85 1.51 15.82
C TRP A 158 7.73 1.28 14.58
N ARG A 159 9.06 1.30 14.72
CA ARG A 159 9.98 1.08 13.59
C ARG A 159 9.80 -0.29 12.95
N THR A 160 9.65 -1.30 13.77
CA THR A 160 9.48 -2.70 13.34
C THR A 160 8.18 -2.92 12.56
N VAL A 161 7.14 -2.12 12.82
CA VAL A 161 5.88 -2.15 12.06
C VAL A 161 6.13 -1.83 10.59
N PHE A 162 6.97 -0.82 10.31
CA PHE A 162 7.32 -0.45 8.93
C PHE A 162 8.20 -1.51 8.26
N TRP A 163 9.18 -2.05 8.95
CA TRP A 163 10.03 -3.11 8.40
C TRP A 163 9.25 -4.39 8.11
N GLY A 164 8.34 -4.77 8.99
CA GLY A 164 7.45 -5.92 8.77
C GLY A 164 6.56 -5.73 7.54
N ALA A 165 5.96 -4.56 7.39
CA ALA A 165 5.18 -4.22 6.20
C ALA A 165 6.04 -4.24 4.91
N GLY A 166 7.27 -3.73 4.99
CA GLY A 166 8.22 -3.78 3.88
C GLY A 166 8.54 -5.22 3.43
N ILE A 167 8.76 -6.13 4.37
CA ILE A 167 8.99 -7.56 4.06
C ILE A 167 7.76 -8.19 3.40
N CYS A 168 6.55 -7.88 3.88
CA CYS A 168 5.32 -8.39 3.27
C CYS A 168 5.13 -7.87 1.83
N LEU A 169 5.47 -6.61 1.57
CA LEU A 169 5.42 -6.01 0.23
C LEU A 169 6.44 -6.67 -0.72
N LEU A 170 7.65 -6.96 -0.22
CA LEU A 170 8.68 -7.66 -0.99
C LEU A 170 8.24 -9.07 -1.37
N ALA A 171 7.58 -9.79 -0.48
CA ALA A 171 7.08 -11.14 -0.75
C ALA A 171 5.97 -11.18 -1.80
N ALA A 172 5.28 -10.06 -2.03
CA ALA A 172 4.20 -9.91 -3.01
C ALA A 172 4.67 -9.34 -4.37
N ALA A 173 5.87 -8.74 -4.43
CA ALA A 173 6.43 -8.15 -5.64
C ALA A 173 7.09 -9.20 -6.53
#